data_fe9a159717ad9b6437ce5e3c5beda255
#
_entry.id   fe9a159717ad9b6437ce5e3c5beda255
#
_cell.length_a   1.000
_cell.length_b   1.000
_cell.length_c   1.000
_cell.angle_alpha   90.00
_cell.angle_beta   90.00
_cell.angle_gamma   90.00
#
_symmetry.space_group_name_H-M   'P 1'
#
loop_
_entity.id
_entity.type
_entity.pdbx_description
1 polymer ?
#
loop_
_entity_poly.entity_id
_entity_poly.type
_entity_poly.pdbx_seq_one_letter_code
_entity_poly.pdbx_strand_id
1 'polypeptide(L)'
;MTDNEIFYRFSPFIQEFIYNNGWQDLRAVQLAGGRGVFEAGKKLLLGSRTASGKTEAAFFPIITLLCENMPETVGVLYIAPLKSLINDQFLRLDELLDLSEIPVFHWHGDVAQSHKTKLLREPRGILQITPESLESLLMNRSNDIIRLLGDLRFIVIDEIHTLTGTDRGNQIICQLVRLARLIGRIPRRVGLSATIGDMRLAADWLGGGTGVETLTPHIDEGRTKWRLGMEHFFIQNDDFDQSHDFAIPSAPTSSVALNTPTATVSATAAFSATAAFSATAADEADESGAAGADRQGIAGPDTFSQAAVGQDTFSQAATGENTAGQNIAKSSGDTDVTPSQGKVEIDPGYEYIYDCVRGKKAIVFSNSREETEYITATLRQIADNRGEPDTFLIHHGNLSASIREEAESRMKDDEQKYTVCATVTMELGIDIGRLERIVQNDAPNSVSSFLQRLGRSGRRGTPPEMMMVFREENPLPNTPLPQLIPWGFLRAIAIVQLYLEEKFTLG
;
A
#
# COMPACT_ATOMS: atom_id res chain seq x y z
N MET A 1 6.12 -17.62 28.85
CA MET A 1 5.03 -18.57 28.39
C MET A 1 5.53 -19.41 27.24
N THR A 2 5.28 -20.73 27.25
CA THR A 2 5.47 -21.62 26.11
C THR A 2 4.38 -21.37 25.05
N ASP A 3 4.55 -21.89 23.84
CA ASP A 3 3.58 -21.72 22.74
C ASP A 3 2.22 -22.35 23.10
N ASN A 4 2.25 -23.51 23.74
CA ASN A 4 1.04 -24.17 24.23
C ASN A 4 0.33 -23.39 25.34
N GLU A 5 1.08 -22.80 26.27
CA GLU A 5 0.50 -21.96 27.33
C GLU A 5 -0.20 -20.73 26.75
N ILE A 6 0.32 -20.14 25.67
CA ILE A 6 -0.31 -19.02 24.98
C ILE A 6 -1.63 -19.45 24.35
N PHE A 7 -1.65 -20.58 23.63
CA PHE A 7 -2.87 -21.09 22.99
C PHE A 7 -3.96 -21.41 24.03
N TYR A 8 -3.61 -22.13 25.10
CA TYR A 8 -4.60 -22.49 26.12
C TYR A 8 -5.07 -21.31 26.98
N ARG A 9 -4.37 -20.19 26.95
CA ARG A 9 -4.78 -18.95 27.61
C ARG A 9 -5.81 -18.15 26.81
N PHE A 10 -5.91 -18.34 25.49
CA PHE A 10 -6.94 -17.66 24.72
C PHE A 10 -8.34 -18.09 25.17
N SER A 11 -9.30 -17.15 25.06
CA SER A 11 -10.71 -17.46 25.31
C SER A 11 -11.18 -18.66 24.49
N PRO A 12 -12.09 -19.52 25.02
CA PRO A 12 -12.51 -20.77 24.36
C PRO A 12 -12.98 -20.57 22.92
N PHE A 13 -13.76 -19.52 22.63
CA PHE A 13 -14.24 -19.24 21.29
C PHE A 13 -13.10 -18.86 20.30
N ILE A 14 -12.00 -18.26 20.78
CA ILE A 14 -10.81 -18.01 19.95
C ILE A 14 -10.09 -19.32 19.62
N GLN A 15 -9.99 -20.24 20.59
CA GLN A 15 -9.44 -21.57 20.35
C GLN A 15 -10.30 -22.34 19.33
N GLU A 16 -11.63 -22.24 19.46
CA GLU A 16 -12.59 -22.82 18.50
C GLU A 16 -12.45 -22.21 17.11
N PHE A 17 -12.32 -20.87 17.01
CA PHE A 17 -12.07 -20.17 15.75
C PHE A 17 -10.78 -20.66 15.08
N ILE A 18 -9.69 -20.82 15.83
CA ILE A 18 -8.41 -21.35 15.32
C ILE A 18 -8.59 -22.77 14.79
N TYR A 19 -9.31 -23.61 15.54
CA TYR A 19 -9.59 -24.99 15.15
C TYR A 19 -10.46 -25.08 13.89
N ASN A 20 -11.56 -24.32 13.84
CA ASN A 20 -12.50 -24.31 12.71
C ASN A 20 -11.89 -23.80 11.42
N ASN A 21 -10.89 -22.90 11.53
CA ASN A 21 -10.10 -22.41 10.38
C ASN A 21 -8.97 -23.36 9.98
N GLY A 22 -8.83 -24.53 10.63
CA GLY A 22 -7.86 -25.56 10.29
C GLY A 22 -6.41 -25.14 10.55
N TRP A 23 -6.17 -24.22 11.48
CA TRP A 23 -4.83 -23.79 11.81
C TRP A 23 -4.17 -24.83 12.72
N GLN A 24 -3.12 -25.45 12.24
CA GLN A 24 -2.39 -26.48 13.02
C GLN A 24 -1.48 -25.85 14.09
N ASP A 25 -0.85 -24.72 13.76
CA ASP A 25 0.06 -23.99 14.63
C ASP A 25 -0.20 -22.48 14.58
N LEU A 26 0.11 -21.80 15.71
CA LEU A 26 0.16 -20.36 15.76
C LEU A 26 1.44 -19.86 15.05
N ARG A 27 1.31 -18.78 14.30
CA ARG A 27 2.44 -18.16 13.63
C ARG A 27 3.35 -17.44 14.63
N ALA A 28 4.63 -17.28 14.31
CA ALA A 28 5.61 -16.60 15.17
C ALA A 28 5.14 -15.22 15.65
N VAL A 29 4.49 -14.44 14.79
CA VAL A 29 3.93 -13.13 15.16
C VAL A 29 2.78 -13.26 16.17
N GLN A 30 1.94 -14.30 16.06
CA GLN A 30 0.81 -14.52 16.96
C GLN A 30 1.31 -14.95 18.35
N LEU A 31 2.34 -15.78 18.41
CA LEU A 31 3.03 -16.14 19.64
C LEU A 31 3.71 -14.93 20.27
N ALA A 32 4.38 -14.10 19.48
CA ALA A 32 5.00 -12.86 19.96
C ALA A 32 3.95 -11.88 20.50
N GLY A 33 2.81 -11.75 19.82
CA GLY A 33 1.67 -10.95 20.27
C GLY A 33 1.09 -11.45 21.60
N GLY A 34 0.85 -12.76 21.71
CA GLY A 34 0.37 -13.41 22.93
C GLY A 34 1.31 -13.15 24.11
N ARG A 35 2.61 -13.47 23.97
CA ARG A 35 3.61 -13.18 25.00
C ARG A 35 3.63 -11.70 25.36
N GLY A 36 3.73 -10.82 24.34
CA GLY A 36 3.81 -9.38 24.56
C GLY A 36 2.61 -8.81 25.30
N VAL A 37 1.39 -9.26 24.99
CA VAL A 37 0.17 -8.75 25.64
C VAL A 37 -0.06 -9.38 27.02
N PHE A 38 0.17 -10.68 27.19
CA PHE A 38 -0.11 -11.35 28.47
C PHE A 38 0.96 -11.12 29.54
N GLU A 39 2.24 -11.07 29.18
CA GLU A 39 3.35 -11.02 30.14
C GLU A 39 3.83 -9.60 30.43
N ALA A 40 3.84 -8.72 29.44
CA ALA A 40 4.44 -7.40 29.57
C ALA A 40 3.39 -6.32 29.79
N GLY A 41 3.46 -5.58 30.90
CA GLY A 41 2.70 -4.33 31.08
C GLY A 41 3.13 -3.17 30.17
N LYS A 42 4.09 -3.40 29.26
CA LYS A 42 4.68 -2.45 28.32
C LYS A 42 3.81 -2.31 27.06
N LYS A 43 4.03 -1.26 26.27
CA LYS A 43 3.52 -1.16 24.92
C LYS A 43 4.15 -2.26 24.06
N LEU A 44 3.50 -2.56 22.94
CA LEU A 44 3.95 -3.64 22.05
C LEU A 44 3.98 -3.13 20.60
N LEU A 45 5.08 -3.35 19.90
CA LEU A 45 5.20 -3.13 18.45
C LEU A 45 5.46 -4.47 17.77
N LEU A 46 4.52 -4.90 16.92
CA LEU A 46 4.62 -6.12 16.12
C LEU A 46 5.00 -5.74 14.69
N GLY A 47 6.26 -5.97 14.33
CA GLY A 47 6.76 -5.82 12.97
C GLY A 47 6.80 -7.17 12.28
N SER A 48 6.06 -7.35 11.19
CA SER A 48 5.95 -8.61 10.47
C SER A 48 5.43 -8.36 9.07
N ARG A 49 5.71 -9.26 8.13
CA ARG A 49 5.29 -9.12 6.74
C ARG A 49 3.78 -8.97 6.57
N THR A 50 3.34 -8.47 5.41
CA THR A 50 1.93 -8.48 5.05
C THR A 50 1.36 -9.90 5.07
N ALA A 51 0.09 -10.02 5.48
CA ALA A 51 -0.61 -11.31 5.60
C ALA A 51 0.01 -12.33 6.57
N SER A 52 0.83 -11.88 7.52
CA SER A 52 1.43 -12.74 8.56
C SER A 52 0.49 -13.09 9.70
N GLY A 53 -0.66 -12.41 9.83
CA GLY A 53 -1.58 -12.58 10.96
C GLY A 53 -1.36 -11.60 12.10
N LYS A 54 -0.87 -10.38 11.79
CA LYS A 54 -0.64 -9.31 12.80
C LYS A 54 -1.89 -8.90 13.56
N THR A 55 -3.01 -8.83 12.86
CA THR A 55 -4.30 -8.44 13.47
C THR A 55 -4.69 -9.45 14.53
N GLU A 56 -4.67 -10.73 14.19
CA GLU A 56 -4.96 -11.82 15.12
C GLU A 56 -3.94 -11.86 16.27
N ALA A 57 -2.66 -11.58 15.98
CA ALA A 57 -1.60 -11.50 16.98
C ALA A 57 -1.86 -10.44 18.06
N ALA A 58 -2.48 -9.32 17.70
CA ALA A 58 -2.89 -8.28 18.65
C ALA A 58 -4.24 -8.61 19.31
N PHE A 59 -5.25 -8.97 18.51
CA PHE A 59 -6.61 -9.05 19.00
C PHE A 59 -6.92 -10.30 19.80
N PHE A 60 -6.35 -11.47 19.51
CA PHE A 60 -6.59 -12.69 20.29
C PHE A 60 -6.28 -12.50 21.79
N PRO A 61 -5.07 -12.05 22.17
CA PRO A 61 -4.79 -11.82 23.57
C PRO A 61 -5.55 -10.63 24.16
N ILE A 62 -5.77 -9.54 23.40
CA ILE A 62 -6.54 -8.38 23.87
C ILE A 62 -7.97 -8.78 24.18
N ILE A 63 -8.66 -9.46 23.25
CA ILE A 63 -10.05 -9.92 23.42
C ILE A 63 -10.13 -10.88 24.63
N THR A 64 -9.18 -11.78 24.78
CA THR A 64 -9.11 -12.66 25.95
C THR A 64 -9.11 -11.86 27.25
N LEU A 65 -8.26 -10.82 27.35
CA LEU A 65 -8.22 -9.95 28.54
C LEU A 65 -9.51 -9.13 28.74
N LEU A 66 -10.20 -8.76 27.66
CA LEU A 66 -11.51 -8.11 27.76
C LEU A 66 -12.56 -9.07 28.31
N CYS A 67 -12.54 -10.34 27.88
CA CYS A 67 -13.45 -11.37 28.41
C CYS A 67 -13.20 -11.70 29.89
N GLU A 68 -11.94 -11.72 30.31
CA GLU A 68 -11.57 -11.91 31.73
C GLU A 68 -12.11 -10.78 32.63
N ASN A 69 -12.13 -9.57 32.09
CA ASN A 69 -12.64 -8.39 32.79
C ASN A 69 -13.25 -7.42 31.78
N MET A 70 -14.57 -7.48 31.61
CA MET A 70 -15.30 -6.66 30.63
C MET A 70 -15.21 -5.18 30.96
N PRO A 71 -14.84 -4.31 30.01
CA PRO A 71 -14.81 -2.87 30.22
C PRO A 71 -16.23 -2.27 30.29
N GLU A 72 -16.38 -1.21 31.09
CA GLU A 72 -17.66 -0.49 31.25
C GLU A 72 -18.01 0.38 30.02
N THR A 73 -17.01 0.71 29.20
CA THR A 73 -17.16 1.52 27.98
C THR A 73 -16.49 0.81 26.81
N VAL A 74 -16.20 1.50 25.71
CA VAL A 74 -15.33 0.96 24.66
C VAL A 74 -13.97 0.59 25.25
N GLY A 75 -13.60 -0.68 25.15
CA GLY A 75 -12.36 -1.20 25.74
C GLY A 75 -11.16 -1.12 24.82
N VAL A 76 -11.40 -1.16 23.51
CA VAL A 76 -10.34 -1.10 22.47
C VAL A 76 -10.66 -0.03 21.44
N LEU A 77 -9.68 0.82 21.18
CA LEU A 77 -9.69 1.75 20.06
C LEU A 77 -8.71 1.24 18.99
N TYR A 78 -9.21 0.91 17.81
CA TYR A 78 -8.39 0.52 16.66
C TYR A 78 -8.30 1.70 15.68
N ILE A 79 -7.08 2.15 15.41
CA ILE A 79 -6.80 3.28 14.52
C ILE A 79 -6.13 2.76 13.27
N ALA A 80 -6.75 2.98 12.11
CA ALA A 80 -6.17 2.65 10.82
C ALA A 80 -6.12 3.88 9.89
N PRO A 81 -5.09 3.96 9.02
CA PRO A 81 -4.90 5.13 8.16
C PRO A 81 -5.92 5.25 7.03
N LEU A 82 -6.59 4.16 6.65
CA LEU A 82 -7.54 4.13 5.53
C LEU A 82 -8.90 3.56 5.95
N LYS A 83 -9.97 4.11 5.36
CA LYS A 83 -11.35 3.63 5.57
C LYS A 83 -11.55 2.18 5.08
N SER A 84 -10.93 1.83 3.95
CA SER A 84 -10.98 0.48 3.41
C SER A 84 -10.39 -0.56 4.36
N LEU A 85 -9.28 -0.23 5.05
CA LEU A 85 -8.71 -1.09 6.10
C LEU A 85 -9.69 -1.29 7.27
N ILE A 86 -10.39 -0.22 7.68
CA ILE A 86 -11.38 -0.30 8.74
C ILE A 86 -12.51 -1.24 8.33
N ASN A 87 -13.04 -1.08 7.11
CA ASN A 87 -14.14 -1.91 6.63
C ASN A 87 -13.74 -3.39 6.51
N ASP A 88 -12.55 -3.69 6.00
CA ASP A 88 -12.04 -5.05 5.90
C ASP A 88 -11.81 -5.68 7.29
N GLN A 89 -11.15 -4.95 8.19
CA GLN A 89 -10.93 -5.43 9.56
C GLN A 89 -12.23 -5.51 10.37
N PHE A 90 -13.23 -4.69 10.06
CA PHE A 90 -14.55 -4.78 10.69
C PHE A 90 -15.19 -6.14 10.41
N LEU A 91 -15.24 -6.56 9.16
CA LEU A 91 -15.82 -7.85 8.78
C LEU A 91 -15.08 -9.02 9.44
N ARG A 92 -13.74 -8.97 9.46
CA ARG A 92 -12.92 -10.04 10.06
C ARG A 92 -13.07 -10.11 11.58
N LEU A 93 -13.16 -8.97 12.26
CA LEU A 93 -13.38 -8.95 13.71
C LEU A 93 -14.82 -9.28 14.07
N ASP A 94 -15.79 -8.87 13.27
CA ASP A 94 -17.19 -9.21 13.45
C ASP A 94 -17.40 -10.73 13.35
N GLU A 95 -16.81 -11.38 12.35
CA GLU A 95 -16.82 -12.85 12.19
C GLU A 95 -16.12 -13.55 13.38
N LEU A 96 -14.94 -13.07 13.81
CA LEU A 96 -14.22 -13.61 14.96
C LEU A 96 -15.05 -13.51 16.26
N LEU A 97 -15.78 -12.42 16.40
CA LEU A 97 -16.50 -12.08 17.63
C LEU A 97 -17.99 -12.48 17.62
N ASP A 98 -18.46 -13.11 16.55
CA ASP A 98 -19.87 -13.53 16.41
C ASP A 98 -20.29 -14.46 17.56
N LEU A 99 -19.38 -15.28 18.06
CA LEU A 99 -19.58 -16.15 19.22
C LEU A 99 -19.35 -15.45 20.57
N SER A 100 -19.06 -14.16 20.56
CA SER A 100 -18.81 -13.36 21.78
C SER A 100 -19.85 -12.27 21.97
N GLU A 101 -19.98 -11.75 23.19
CA GLU A 101 -20.84 -10.61 23.47
C GLU A 101 -20.14 -9.24 23.23
N ILE A 102 -18.97 -9.22 22.56
CA ILE A 102 -18.18 -8.03 22.33
C ILE A 102 -18.55 -7.42 20.97
N PRO A 103 -19.29 -6.31 20.92
CA PRO A 103 -19.65 -5.68 19.65
C PRO A 103 -18.46 -4.94 19.03
N VAL A 104 -18.43 -4.92 17.70
CA VAL A 104 -17.49 -4.12 16.91
C VAL A 104 -18.24 -2.96 16.28
N PHE A 105 -17.65 -1.78 16.35
CA PHE A 105 -18.17 -0.57 15.74
C PHE A 105 -17.09 0.05 14.86
N HIS A 106 -17.51 0.67 13.76
CA HIS A 106 -16.63 1.49 12.95
C HIS A 106 -17.12 2.93 12.87
N TRP A 107 -16.18 3.88 12.78
CA TRP A 107 -16.47 5.31 12.76
C TRP A 107 -15.58 6.04 11.78
N HIS A 108 -16.10 6.33 10.60
CA HIS A 108 -15.49 7.17 9.57
C HIS A 108 -16.57 7.95 8.81
N GLY A 109 -16.15 8.78 7.84
CA GLY A 109 -17.08 9.69 7.16
C GLY A 109 -18.27 9.00 6.51
N ASP A 110 -18.04 7.79 5.94
CA ASP A 110 -19.05 7.07 5.13
C ASP A 110 -20.00 6.21 5.97
N VAL A 111 -19.77 6.09 7.30
CA VAL A 111 -20.62 5.30 8.20
C VAL A 111 -21.93 6.01 8.47
N ALA A 112 -23.05 5.29 8.31
CA ALA A 112 -24.39 5.81 8.58
C ALA A 112 -24.56 6.34 10.01
N GLN A 113 -25.30 7.43 10.15
CA GLN A 113 -25.51 8.09 11.46
C GLN A 113 -26.21 7.18 12.48
N SER A 114 -27.02 6.23 12.02
CA SER A 114 -27.68 5.25 12.87
C SER A 114 -26.71 4.38 13.65
N HIS A 115 -25.63 3.91 13.00
CA HIS A 115 -24.57 3.11 13.63
C HIS A 115 -23.80 3.93 14.68
N LYS A 116 -23.48 5.19 14.36
CA LYS A 116 -22.85 6.10 15.32
C LYS A 116 -23.73 6.37 16.53
N THR A 117 -25.04 6.51 16.33
CA THR A 117 -26.01 6.70 17.41
C THR A 117 -26.12 5.46 18.30
N LYS A 118 -26.08 4.24 17.72
CA LYS A 118 -26.08 3.00 18.48
C LYS A 118 -24.88 2.94 19.43
N LEU A 119 -23.67 3.19 18.94
CA LEU A 119 -22.47 3.24 19.76
C LEU A 119 -22.56 4.31 20.87
N LEU A 120 -23.08 5.50 20.56
CA LEU A 120 -23.23 6.56 21.57
C LEU A 120 -24.27 6.21 22.65
N ARG A 121 -25.24 5.35 22.35
CA ARG A 121 -26.24 4.91 23.32
C ARG A 121 -25.67 3.83 24.25
N GLU A 122 -24.94 2.87 23.68
CA GLU A 122 -24.34 1.72 24.38
C GLU A 122 -22.86 1.61 24.03
N PRO A 123 -22.00 2.45 24.65
CA PRO A 123 -20.57 2.46 24.37
C PRO A 123 -19.88 1.27 25.01
N ARG A 124 -19.62 0.23 24.22
CA ARG A 124 -18.89 -0.99 24.66
C ARG A 124 -18.15 -1.63 23.51
N GLY A 125 -17.30 -2.60 23.79
CA GLY A 125 -16.60 -3.42 22.79
C GLY A 125 -15.42 -2.73 22.13
N ILE A 126 -15.32 -2.84 20.81
CA ILE A 126 -14.20 -2.37 19.98
C ILE A 126 -14.69 -1.26 19.06
N LEU A 127 -13.97 -0.13 19.04
CA LEU A 127 -14.22 0.97 18.12
C LEU A 127 -13.08 1.10 17.12
N GLN A 128 -13.38 0.97 15.85
CA GLN A 128 -12.47 1.21 14.74
C GLN A 128 -12.68 2.61 14.16
N ILE A 129 -11.59 3.38 14.00
CA ILE A 129 -11.67 4.81 13.64
C ILE A 129 -10.48 5.25 12.79
N THR A 130 -10.71 6.22 11.89
CA THR A 130 -9.61 6.91 11.21
C THR A 130 -9.07 8.06 12.06
N PRO A 131 -7.80 8.49 11.87
CA PRO A 131 -7.22 9.62 12.61
C PRO A 131 -8.06 10.90 12.51
N GLU A 132 -8.59 11.21 11.32
CA GLU A 132 -9.40 12.39 11.07
C GLU A 132 -10.75 12.33 11.83
N SER A 133 -11.32 11.13 11.90
CA SER A 133 -12.56 10.91 12.64
C SER A 133 -12.34 10.98 14.15
N LEU A 134 -11.19 10.53 14.64
CA LEU A 134 -10.79 10.68 16.04
C LEU A 134 -10.62 12.15 16.40
N GLU A 135 -9.97 12.96 15.54
CA GLU A 135 -9.87 14.40 15.76
C GLU A 135 -11.25 15.06 15.81
N SER A 136 -12.11 14.74 14.86
CA SER A 136 -13.49 15.26 14.85
C SER A 136 -14.26 14.89 16.12
N LEU A 137 -14.07 13.69 16.64
CA LEU A 137 -14.69 13.24 17.89
C LEU A 137 -14.15 14.04 19.09
N LEU A 138 -12.84 14.21 19.19
CA LEU A 138 -12.18 14.97 20.26
C LEU A 138 -12.54 16.46 20.25
N MET A 139 -12.75 17.05 19.09
CA MET A 139 -13.10 18.46 18.93
C MET A 139 -14.59 18.71 19.17
N ASN A 140 -15.44 17.93 18.51
CA ASN A 140 -16.87 18.23 18.44
C ASN A 140 -17.72 17.52 19.51
N ARG A 141 -17.14 16.50 20.19
CA ARG A 141 -17.85 15.67 21.18
C ARG A 141 -17.02 15.43 22.43
N SER A 142 -16.21 16.40 22.84
CA SER A 142 -15.34 16.29 24.01
C SER A 142 -16.08 15.86 25.28
N ASN A 143 -17.33 16.29 25.45
CA ASN A 143 -18.19 15.95 26.60
C ASN A 143 -18.63 14.47 26.59
N ASP A 144 -18.67 13.82 25.44
CA ASP A 144 -19.04 12.41 25.31
C ASP A 144 -17.84 11.47 25.50
N ILE A 145 -16.60 11.98 25.47
CA ILE A 145 -15.37 11.17 25.47
C ILE A 145 -15.28 10.27 26.69
N ILE A 146 -15.55 10.79 27.89
CA ILE A 146 -15.48 10.01 29.13
C ILE A 146 -16.52 8.88 29.12
N ARG A 147 -17.73 9.19 28.67
CA ARG A 147 -18.81 8.19 28.56
C ARG A 147 -18.47 7.11 27.51
N LEU A 148 -17.85 7.51 26.39
CA LEU A 148 -17.55 6.63 25.28
C LEU A 148 -16.28 5.79 25.52
N LEU A 149 -15.23 6.38 26.08
CA LEU A 149 -13.87 5.86 26.16
C LEU A 149 -13.28 5.88 27.56
N GLY A 150 -14.08 6.10 28.61
CA GLY A 150 -13.59 6.25 30.00
C GLY A 150 -12.86 5.00 30.54
N ASP A 151 -13.27 3.80 30.13
CA ASP A 151 -12.58 2.56 30.46
C ASP A 151 -11.81 1.98 29.25
N LEU A 152 -11.26 2.84 28.40
CA LEU A 152 -10.42 2.44 27.29
C LEU A 152 -9.12 1.80 27.82
N ARG A 153 -8.89 0.55 27.48
CA ARG A 153 -7.72 -0.24 27.97
C ARG A 153 -6.63 -0.37 26.94
N PHE A 154 -7.00 -0.55 25.68
CA PHE A 154 -6.06 -0.75 24.58
C PHE A 154 -6.30 0.22 23.44
N ILE A 155 -5.21 0.63 22.81
CA ILE A 155 -5.21 1.36 21.52
C ILE A 155 -4.35 0.53 20.58
N VAL A 156 -4.97 0.01 19.52
CA VAL A 156 -4.27 -0.70 18.45
C VAL A 156 -4.10 0.28 17.29
N ILE A 157 -2.86 0.48 16.82
CA ILE A 157 -2.55 1.36 15.70
C ILE A 157 -2.00 0.51 14.58
N ASP A 158 -2.69 0.49 13.46
CA ASP A 158 -2.29 -0.33 12.32
C ASP A 158 -1.47 0.46 11.30
N GLU A 159 -0.67 -0.27 10.53
CA GLU A 159 0.21 0.26 9.48
C GLU A 159 1.10 1.42 9.95
N ILE A 160 1.68 1.28 11.14
CA ILE A 160 2.51 2.33 11.79
C ILE A 160 3.60 2.87 10.86
N HIS A 161 4.17 2.01 10.00
CA HIS A 161 5.22 2.41 9.07
C HIS A 161 4.77 3.51 8.08
N THR A 162 3.47 3.66 7.83
CA THR A 162 2.93 4.75 6.99
C THR A 162 2.72 6.05 7.75
N LEU A 163 2.86 6.00 9.06
CA LEU A 163 2.57 7.11 9.99
C LEU A 163 3.85 7.69 10.61
N THR A 164 4.84 6.84 10.85
CA THR A 164 6.09 7.26 11.49
C THR A 164 6.83 8.28 10.62
N GLY A 165 7.26 9.39 11.23
CA GLY A 165 7.97 10.47 10.54
C GLY A 165 7.07 11.42 9.74
N THR A 166 5.75 11.24 9.76
CA THR A 166 4.80 12.09 9.02
C THR A 166 4.03 13.04 9.97
N ASP A 167 3.52 14.15 9.41
CA ASP A 167 2.67 15.09 10.16
C ASP A 167 1.39 14.41 10.66
N ARG A 168 0.82 13.52 9.86
CA ARG A 168 -0.36 12.73 10.23
C ARG A 168 -0.06 11.81 11.42
N GLY A 169 1.11 11.20 11.44
CA GLY A 169 1.58 10.40 12.58
C GLY A 169 1.76 11.24 13.84
N ASN A 170 2.36 12.42 13.72
CA ASN A 170 2.53 13.36 14.84
C ASN A 170 1.16 13.82 15.38
N GLN A 171 0.19 14.08 14.50
CA GLN A 171 -1.18 14.39 14.87
C GLN A 171 -1.81 13.29 15.72
N ILE A 172 -1.64 12.01 15.31
CA ILE A 172 -2.16 10.86 16.07
C ILE A 172 -1.59 10.86 17.49
N ILE A 173 -0.27 11.04 17.66
CA ILE A 173 0.33 11.09 19.00
C ILE A 173 -0.26 12.20 19.85
N CYS A 174 -0.46 13.40 19.27
CA CYS A 174 -1.14 14.51 19.96
C CYS A 174 -2.58 14.16 20.37
N GLN A 175 -3.34 13.51 19.49
CA GLN A 175 -4.70 13.03 19.78
C GLN A 175 -4.70 12.04 20.95
N LEU A 176 -3.77 11.07 20.96
CA LEU A 176 -3.68 10.08 22.03
C LEU A 176 -3.29 10.67 23.37
N VAL A 177 -2.43 11.70 23.39
CA VAL A 177 -2.09 12.44 24.61
C VAL A 177 -3.30 13.21 25.13
N ARG A 178 -4.05 13.88 24.24
CA ARG A 178 -5.30 14.61 24.59
C ARG A 178 -6.34 13.62 25.13
N LEU A 179 -6.53 12.48 24.46
CA LEU A 179 -7.46 11.45 24.89
C LEU A 179 -7.10 10.94 26.30
N ALA A 180 -5.84 10.57 26.52
CA ALA A 180 -5.38 10.09 27.83
C ALA A 180 -5.62 11.10 28.96
N ARG A 181 -5.45 12.40 28.68
CA ARG A 181 -5.76 13.47 29.65
C ARG A 181 -7.25 13.58 29.93
N LEU A 182 -8.11 13.46 28.91
CA LEU A 182 -9.57 13.55 29.06
C LEU A 182 -10.14 12.38 29.87
N ILE A 183 -9.64 11.15 29.64
CA ILE A 183 -10.13 9.96 30.33
C ILE A 183 -9.40 9.67 31.65
N GLY A 184 -8.35 10.43 31.97
CA GLY A 184 -7.58 10.30 33.23
C GLY A 184 -6.73 9.05 33.35
N ARG A 185 -6.46 8.34 32.23
CA ARG A 185 -5.66 7.11 32.17
C ARG A 185 -4.87 7.00 30.86
N ILE A 186 -3.79 6.25 30.87
CA ILE A 186 -2.98 5.97 29.69
C ILE A 186 -3.32 4.55 29.19
N PRO A 187 -4.10 4.40 28.09
CA PRO A 187 -4.36 3.09 27.53
C PRO A 187 -3.10 2.45 27.01
N ARG A 188 -3.03 1.14 27.04
CA ARG A 188 -1.90 0.38 26.51
C ARG A 188 -1.91 0.43 24.99
N ARG A 189 -0.80 0.83 24.37
CA ARG A 189 -0.68 0.91 22.90
C ARG A 189 -0.08 -0.37 22.35
N VAL A 190 -0.68 -0.86 21.26
CA VAL A 190 -0.18 -1.97 20.46
C VAL A 190 -0.07 -1.47 19.02
N GLY A 191 1.11 -1.53 18.46
CA GLY A 191 1.40 -1.11 17.10
C GLY A 191 1.57 -2.30 16.17
N LEU A 192 0.94 -2.22 15.01
CA LEU A 192 1.09 -3.20 13.93
C LEU A 192 1.80 -2.54 12.76
N SER A 193 2.79 -3.21 12.21
CA SER A 193 3.56 -2.69 11.11
C SER A 193 3.93 -3.78 10.12
N ALA A 194 4.05 -3.44 8.85
CA ALA A 194 4.83 -4.23 7.93
C ALA A 194 6.29 -4.27 8.39
N THR A 195 7.12 -5.09 7.79
CA THR A 195 8.56 -5.14 8.09
C THR A 195 9.16 -3.74 7.97
N ILE A 196 9.75 -3.24 9.07
CA ILE A 196 10.28 -1.88 9.20
C ILE A 196 11.81 -1.97 9.23
N GLY A 197 12.49 -1.09 8.51
CA GLY A 197 13.95 -0.97 8.56
C GLY A 197 14.47 -0.48 9.92
N ASP A 198 13.77 0.49 10.54
CA ASP A 198 14.11 1.00 11.88
C ASP A 198 12.96 0.83 12.87
N MET A 199 12.98 -0.33 13.55
CA MET A 199 12.01 -0.64 14.62
C MET A 199 12.12 0.28 15.83
N ARG A 200 13.28 0.92 16.08
CA ARG A 200 13.47 1.82 17.21
C ARG A 200 12.71 3.11 17.00
N LEU A 201 12.82 3.71 15.82
CA LEU A 201 12.07 4.92 15.47
C LEU A 201 10.56 4.73 15.62
N ALA A 202 10.03 3.60 15.15
CA ALA A 202 8.62 3.28 15.29
C ALA A 202 8.22 2.99 16.74
N ALA A 203 9.11 2.36 17.54
CA ALA A 203 8.89 2.12 18.96
C ALA A 203 8.89 3.41 19.78
N ASP A 204 9.80 4.33 19.49
CA ASP A 204 9.87 5.65 20.11
C ASP A 204 8.63 6.49 19.76
N TRP A 205 8.21 6.45 18.49
CA TRP A 205 6.98 7.10 18.06
C TRP A 205 5.75 6.54 18.79
N LEU A 206 5.60 5.20 18.85
CA LEU A 206 4.50 4.56 19.58
C LEU A 206 4.55 4.89 21.07
N GLY A 207 5.76 5.06 21.60
CA GLY A 207 6.07 5.49 22.98
C GLY A 207 5.66 6.92 23.29
N GLY A 208 5.55 7.78 22.28
CA GLY A 208 5.41 9.24 22.41
C GLY A 208 4.39 9.69 23.44
N GLY A 209 4.78 10.62 24.30
CA GLY A 209 3.94 11.25 25.29
C GLY A 209 3.53 10.40 26.51
N THR A 210 4.17 9.23 26.75
CA THR A 210 3.74 8.33 27.83
C THR A 210 4.84 7.94 28.83
N GLY A 211 6.12 8.04 28.46
CA GLY A 211 7.25 7.58 29.29
C GLY A 211 7.31 6.05 29.50
N VAL A 212 6.43 5.26 28.89
CA VAL A 212 6.42 3.80 28.98
C VAL A 212 7.18 3.20 27.80
N GLU A 213 8.07 2.27 28.10
CA GLU A 213 8.87 1.56 27.10
C GLU A 213 7.99 0.74 26.14
N THR A 214 8.43 0.63 24.88
CA THR A 214 7.80 -0.20 23.85
C THR A 214 8.61 -1.48 23.64
N LEU A 215 7.96 -2.62 23.84
CA LEU A 215 8.52 -3.94 23.55
C LEU A 215 8.45 -4.18 22.03
N THR A 216 9.59 -4.54 21.43
CA THR A 216 9.70 -4.91 20.02
C THR A 216 10.25 -6.33 19.92
N PRO A 217 9.39 -7.36 19.99
CA PRO A 217 9.87 -8.74 19.93
C PRO A 217 10.49 -9.02 18.56
N HIS A 218 11.62 -9.74 18.59
CA HIS A 218 12.19 -10.29 17.36
C HIS A 218 11.30 -11.43 16.87
N ILE A 219 10.83 -11.35 15.63
CA ILE A 219 9.95 -12.34 15.01
C ILE A 219 10.71 -12.98 13.86
N ASP A 220 11.12 -14.21 14.04
CA ASP A 220 11.75 -14.99 12.98
C ASP A 220 10.66 -15.55 12.04
N GLU A 221 10.52 -14.93 10.89
CA GLU A 221 9.59 -15.39 9.85
C GLU A 221 10.26 -16.27 8.78
N GLY A 222 11.53 -16.60 8.97
CA GLY A 222 12.34 -17.31 7.98
C GLY A 222 12.57 -16.48 6.70
N ARG A 223 13.40 -16.96 5.79
CA ARG A 223 13.64 -16.30 4.49
C ARG A 223 12.56 -16.70 3.49
N THR A 224 11.81 -15.72 2.99
CA THR A 224 10.84 -15.95 1.92
C THR A 224 11.55 -15.91 0.58
N LYS A 225 11.41 -16.97 -0.20
CA LYS A 225 11.80 -16.96 -1.63
C LYS A 225 10.75 -16.13 -2.39
N TRP A 226 11.18 -15.29 -3.31
CA TRP A 226 10.32 -14.54 -4.21
C TRP A 226 10.88 -14.55 -5.62
N ARG A 227 10.04 -14.20 -6.59
CA ARG A 227 10.41 -14.11 -8.00
C ARG A 227 10.14 -12.71 -8.51
N LEU A 228 11.11 -12.12 -9.17
CA LEU A 228 11.02 -10.82 -9.80
C LEU A 228 11.44 -10.92 -11.25
N GLY A 229 10.57 -10.47 -12.16
CA GLY A 229 10.91 -10.21 -13.55
C GLY A 229 10.94 -8.70 -13.80
N MET A 230 11.79 -8.26 -14.72
CA MET A 230 11.89 -6.89 -15.18
C MET A 230 11.96 -6.88 -16.70
N GLU A 231 11.10 -6.09 -17.34
CA GLU A 231 11.07 -5.90 -18.79
C GLU A 231 11.12 -4.41 -19.12
N HIS A 232 11.91 -4.06 -20.12
CA HIS A 232 12.13 -2.68 -20.53
C HIS A 232 11.79 -2.51 -22.01
N PHE A 233 10.94 -1.52 -22.30
CA PHE A 233 10.47 -1.17 -23.63
C PHE A 233 10.86 0.25 -23.99
N PHE A 234 11.41 0.42 -25.20
CA PHE A 234 11.54 1.74 -25.80
C PHE A 234 10.30 2.04 -26.64
N ILE A 235 9.70 3.20 -26.38
CA ILE A 235 8.53 3.70 -27.14
C ILE A 235 8.98 4.78 -28.12
N GLN A 236 8.42 4.74 -29.34
CA GLN A 236 8.60 5.82 -30.30
C GLN A 236 7.52 6.85 -30.07
N ASN A 237 7.90 8.10 -29.87
CA ASN A 237 6.96 9.20 -29.88
C ASN A 237 6.71 9.61 -31.33
N ASP A 238 5.61 9.18 -31.91
CA ASP A 238 5.17 9.64 -33.24
C ASP A 238 4.62 11.08 -33.24
N ASP A 239 4.52 11.72 -32.07
CA ASP A 239 3.94 13.06 -31.92
C ASP A 239 4.89 14.23 -32.25
N PHE A 240 6.11 14.00 -32.72
CA PHE A 240 7.07 15.09 -32.97
C PHE A 240 7.14 15.54 -34.45
N ASP A 241 6.28 15.05 -35.36
CA ASP A 241 6.32 15.45 -36.78
C ASP A 241 5.19 16.43 -37.21
N GLN A 242 4.68 17.24 -36.28
CA GLN A 242 3.80 18.37 -36.62
C GLN A 242 4.19 19.66 -35.90
N SER A 243 5.27 20.28 -36.31
CA SER A 243 5.39 21.75 -36.43
C SER A 243 6.84 22.18 -36.64
N HIS A 244 7.16 22.60 -37.75
CA HIS A 244 7.84 23.83 -38.15
C HIS A 244 8.53 23.64 -39.51
N ASP A 245 7.80 24.00 -40.55
CA ASP A 245 8.34 24.49 -41.77
C ASP A 245 9.29 25.67 -41.51
N PHE A 246 10.58 25.40 -41.43
CA PHE A 246 11.60 26.38 -41.75
C PHE A 246 12.27 25.93 -43.05
N ALA A 247 11.83 26.52 -44.12
CA ALA A 247 12.47 26.43 -45.40
C ALA A 247 13.92 26.93 -45.32
N ILE A 248 14.87 26.04 -45.52
CA ILE A 248 16.24 26.37 -45.91
C ILE A 248 16.44 25.86 -47.34
N PRO A 249 16.97 26.69 -48.24
CA PRO A 249 16.95 26.38 -49.68
C PRO A 249 17.97 25.31 -50.06
N SER A 250 17.55 24.52 -50.99
CA SER A 250 18.18 23.41 -51.65
C SER A 250 19.59 23.65 -52.19
N ALA A 251 20.47 22.69 -51.99
CA ALA A 251 21.54 22.32 -52.91
C ALA A 251 21.55 20.81 -53.14
N PRO A 252 21.86 20.32 -54.32
CA PRO A 252 21.49 19.00 -54.80
C PRO A 252 22.60 18.00 -54.53
N THR A 253 22.25 16.75 -54.18
CA THR A 253 23.00 15.56 -54.68
C THR A 253 22.39 14.25 -54.24
N SER A 254 22.11 13.47 -55.28
CA SER A 254 22.26 12.00 -55.40
C SER A 254 21.80 11.05 -54.29
N SER A 255 20.71 10.41 -54.60
CA SER A 255 20.18 9.17 -54.04
C SER A 255 21.19 8.03 -53.96
N VAL A 256 21.30 7.45 -52.76
CA VAL A 256 21.58 6.01 -52.60
C VAL A 256 20.57 5.51 -51.56
N ALA A 257 19.61 4.77 -52.01
CA ALA A 257 18.68 4.03 -51.16
C ALA A 257 19.45 2.88 -50.48
N LEU A 258 19.57 2.95 -49.18
CA LEU A 258 19.92 1.80 -48.34
C LEU A 258 18.67 1.40 -47.59
N ASN A 259 17.99 0.40 -48.08
CA ASN A 259 17.02 -0.39 -47.34
C ASN A 259 17.78 -1.08 -46.19
N THR A 260 17.58 -0.60 -44.98
CA THR A 260 17.89 -1.35 -43.75
C THR A 260 16.59 -1.74 -43.12
N PRO A 261 16.39 -3.03 -42.82
CA PRO A 261 15.20 -3.47 -42.10
C PRO A 261 15.31 -2.97 -40.66
N THR A 262 14.21 -2.39 -40.19
CA THR A 262 14.01 -1.98 -38.78
C THR A 262 14.18 -3.22 -37.91
N ALA A 263 15.35 -3.38 -37.31
CA ALA A 263 15.58 -4.40 -36.32
C ALA A 263 15.01 -3.88 -35.00
N THR A 264 13.89 -4.41 -34.61
CA THR A 264 13.39 -4.33 -33.22
C THR A 264 14.43 -5.04 -32.36
N VAL A 265 15.32 -4.29 -31.76
CA VAL A 265 16.22 -4.83 -30.73
C VAL A 265 15.40 -4.93 -29.44
N SER A 266 14.71 -6.03 -29.29
CA SER A 266 14.23 -6.51 -28.01
C SER A 266 15.47 -6.86 -27.20
N ALA A 267 15.94 -5.94 -26.35
CA ALA A 267 16.92 -6.26 -25.35
C ALA A 267 16.20 -7.04 -24.23
N THR A 268 15.94 -8.31 -24.46
CA THR A 268 15.49 -9.25 -23.45
C THR A 268 16.69 -9.53 -22.54
N ALA A 269 16.99 -8.62 -21.63
CA ALA A 269 17.78 -8.95 -20.46
C ALA A 269 16.84 -9.69 -19.49
N ALA A 270 16.58 -10.96 -19.78
CA ALA A 270 15.95 -11.85 -18.82
C ALA A 270 16.93 -12.05 -17.67
N PHE A 271 16.97 -11.10 -16.74
CA PHE A 271 17.50 -11.36 -15.42
C PHE A 271 16.47 -12.21 -14.67
N SER A 272 16.41 -13.48 -14.98
CA SER A 272 15.85 -14.47 -14.08
C SER A 272 16.77 -14.52 -12.87
N ALA A 273 16.59 -13.56 -11.97
CA ALA A 273 17.17 -13.64 -10.64
C ALA A 273 16.40 -14.71 -9.87
N THR A 274 16.61 -15.96 -10.26
CA THR A 274 16.47 -17.08 -9.35
C THR A 274 17.65 -16.95 -8.41
N ALA A 275 17.56 -15.99 -7.47
CA ALA A 275 18.51 -15.89 -6.38
C ALA A 275 18.25 -17.06 -5.44
N ALA A 276 18.67 -18.24 -5.85
CA ALA A 276 19.01 -19.33 -4.96
C ALA A 276 20.36 -18.97 -4.33
N PHE A 277 20.41 -17.92 -3.51
CA PHE A 277 21.51 -17.70 -2.60
C PHE A 277 21.31 -18.65 -1.42
N SER A 278 21.86 -19.85 -1.53
CA SER A 278 22.28 -20.66 -0.43
C SER A 278 23.54 -20.01 0.14
N ALA A 279 23.38 -19.04 1.02
CA ALA A 279 24.47 -18.59 1.87
C ALA A 279 24.59 -19.59 3.01
N THR A 280 25.45 -20.56 2.86
CA THR A 280 26.09 -21.27 3.98
C THR A 280 26.95 -20.24 4.69
N ALA A 281 26.50 -19.75 5.86
CA ALA A 281 27.37 -19.08 6.79
C ALA A 281 28.35 -20.12 7.31
N ALA A 282 29.60 -20.00 6.92
CA ALA A 282 30.70 -20.64 7.60
C ALA A 282 30.88 -19.94 8.94
N ASP A 283 30.82 -20.71 10.03
CA ASP A 283 31.39 -20.38 11.32
C ASP A 283 32.88 -20.13 11.14
N GLU A 284 33.36 -18.96 11.46
CA GLU A 284 34.69 -18.75 11.97
C GLU A 284 34.60 -17.80 13.16
N ALA A 285 34.68 -18.41 14.33
CA ALA A 285 35.13 -17.76 15.52
C ALA A 285 36.63 -17.45 15.33
N ASP A 286 37.09 -16.26 15.60
CA ASP A 286 38.28 -16.09 16.40
C ASP A 286 38.39 -14.71 17.03
N GLU A 287 39.12 -14.78 18.14
CA GLU A 287 39.34 -13.84 19.21
C GLU A 287 40.25 -12.64 18.86
N SER A 288 40.15 -11.71 19.77
CA SER A 288 41.22 -10.84 20.25
C SER A 288 41.47 -9.47 19.62
N GLY A 289 41.44 -8.50 20.51
CA GLY A 289 42.53 -7.56 20.58
C GLY A 289 42.14 -6.08 20.68
N ALA A 290 42.18 -5.64 21.87
CA ALA A 290 42.15 -4.32 22.47
C ALA A 290 42.96 -3.18 21.79
N ALA A 291 42.59 -1.97 22.27
CA ALA A 291 43.33 -0.69 22.26
C ALA A 291 43.07 0.20 21.02
N GLY A 292 42.61 1.40 21.14
CA GLY A 292 42.84 2.47 22.05
C GLY A 292 43.02 3.77 21.27
N ALA A 293 42.40 4.85 21.73
CA ALA A 293 42.75 6.27 21.54
C ALA A 293 42.77 6.83 20.10
N ASP A 294 42.31 7.98 19.77
CA ASP A 294 42.26 9.32 20.37
C ASP A 294 41.58 10.30 19.41
N ARG A 295 40.82 11.22 19.94
CA ARG A 295 40.51 12.61 19.67
C ARG A 295 40.92 13.29 18.36
N GLN A 296 39.98 14.06 17.83
CA GLN A 296 39.93 15.50 17.45
C GLN A 296 38.92 15.66 16.33
N GLY A 297 37.85 16.40 16.37
CA GLY A 297 37.64 17.77 16.84
C GLY A 297 37.91 18.78 15.74
N ILE A 298 36.89 19.27 14.98
CA ILE A 298 36.83 20.59 14.33
C ILE A 298 35.34 20.78 13.86
N ALA A 299 34.70 21.70 14.53
CA ALA A 299 34.02 22.95 14.15
C ALA A 299 33.25 22.98 12.82
N GLY A 300 31.92 23.36 12.91
CA GLY A 300 31.16 23.97 11.81
C GLY A 300 31.69 25.39 11.47
N PRO A 301 31.06 26.23 10.73
CA PRO A 301 29.61 26.51 10.65
C PRO A 301 29.09 26.79 9.20
N ASP A 302 27.86 27.07 9.02
CA ASP A 302 27.19 28.26 8.48
C ASP A 302 25.94 27.97 7.63
N THR A 303 24.87 28.43 8.19
CA THR A 303 23.78 29.26 7.62
C THR A 303 23.63 29.31 6.11
N PHE A 304 22.48 28.87 5.60
CA PHE A 304 21.82 29.51 4.45
C PHE A 304 20.30 29.63 4.67
N SER A 305 19.92 30.82 4.89
CA SER A 305 18.89 31.72 4.41
C SER A 305 17.61 31.13 3.81
N GLN A 306 16.52 31.52 4.45
CA GLN A 306 15.14 31.51 3.99
C GLN A 306 14.97 32.23 2.65
N ALA A 307 14.21 31.65 1.74
CA ALA A 307 13.51 32.40 0.71
C ALA A 307 12.04 31.99 0.72
N ALA A 308 11.22 32.94 1.10
CA ALA A 308 9.75 32.91 1.00
C ALA A 308 9.33 33.18 -0.45
N VAL A 309 8.38 32.40 -0.95
CA VAL A 309 7.54 32.74 -2.11
C VAL A 309 6.18 32.12 -1.82
N GLY A 310 5.12 32.83 -1.56
CA GLY A 310 4.34 33.55 -2.54
C GLY A 310 3.02 32.81 -2.62
N GLN A 311 1.99 33.23 -1.82
CA GLN A 311 0.59 32.82 -1.93
C GLN A 311 0.03 33.38 -3.24
N ASP A 312 -0.60 32.54 -4.04
CA ASP A 312 -1.57 32.99 -5.03
C ASP A 312 -2.92 32.30 -4.79
N THR A 313 -3.80 33.16 -4.36
CA THR A 313 -5.24 33.00 -4.27
C THR A 313 -5.84 32.91 -5.67
N PHE A 314 -6.65 31.87 -5.97
CA PHE A 314 -7.63 31.97 -7.04
C PHE A 314 -9.05 31.72 -6.53
N SER A 315 -9.82 32.75 -6.81
CA SER A 315 -11.20 33.00 -6.47
C SER A 315 -12.19 32.17 -7.29
N GLN A 316 -13.33 31.93 -6.68
CA GLN A 316 -14.56 31.37 -7.24
C GLN A 316 -15.14 32.18 -8.42
N ALA A 317 -15.74 31.46 -9.39
CA ALA A 317 -16.95 31.89 -10.13
C ALA A 317 -17.59 30.62 -10.71
N ALA A 318 -18.73 30.16 -10.26
CA ALA A 318 -20.11 30.63 -10.52
C ALA A 318 -20.71 29.97 -11.78
N THR A 319 -21.61 29.02 -11.50
CA THR A 319 -22.92 28.68 -12.12
C THR A 319 -23.26 29.21 -13.52
N GLY A 320 -23.76 28.33 -14.37
CA GLY A 320 -24.49 28.68 -15.56
C GLY A 320 -25.12 27.47 -16.24
N GLU A 321 -26.37 27.19 -15.88
CA GLU A 321 -27.31 26.40 -16.69
C GLU A 321 -27.52 27.08 -18.03
N ASN A 322 -27.63 26.32 -19.14
CA ASN A 322 -28.59 26.64 -20.19
C ASN A 322 -28.92 25.43 -21.08
N THR A 323 -30.17 25.20 -21.13
CA THR A 323 -30.98 24.34 -21.98
C THR A 323 -31.18 24.95 -23.39
N ALA A 324 -31.63 24.10 -24.30
CA ALA A 324 -32.25 24.29 -25.63
C ALA A 324 -31.25 24.23 -26.80
N GLY A 325 -31.42 23.41 -27.81
CA GLY A 325 -32.65 22.99 -28.48
C GLY A 325 -32.39 23.10 -30.00
N GLN A 326 -32.55 21.99 -30.70
CA GLN A 326 -32.88 21.79 -32.11
C GLN A 326 -32.51 22.90 -33.15
N ASN A 327 -31.77 22.54 -34.21
CA ASN A 327 -32.41 22.49 -35.51
C ASN A 327 -31.52 21.90 -36.61
N ILE A 328 -32.17 21.16 -37.46
CA ILE A 328 -31.87 20.44 -38.64
C ILE A 328 -31.42 21.39 -39.79
N ALA A 329 -30.40 21.00 -40.53
CA ALA A 329 -30.37 21.27 -41.99
C ALA A 329 -29.58 20.15 -42.70
N LYS A 330 -30.28 19.43 -43.56
CA LYS A 330 -29.75 18.50 -44.54
C LYS A 330 -29.05 19.28 -45.64
N SER A 331 -27.85 18.85 -46.01
CA SER A 331 -27.37 19.02 -47.39
C SER A 331 -26.61 17.74 -47.80
N SER A 332 -27.13 17.15 -48.81
CA SER A 332 -26.63 15.99 -49.52
C SER A 332 -25.35 16.34 -50.29
N GLY A 333 -24.38 15.46 -50.18
CA GLY A 333 -23.16 15.45 -50.99
C GLY A 333 -22.43 14.15 -50.79
N ASP A 334 -22.71 13.18 -51.65
CA ASP A 334 -21.96 11.93 -51.78
C ASP A 334 -20.49 12.20 -52.05
N THR A 335 -19.63 11.79 -51.13
CA THR A 335 -18.29 11.32 -51.48
C THR A 335 -18.00 10.18 -50.51
N ASP A 336 -18.00 8.99 -51.05
CA ASP A 336 -17.59 7.75 -50.47
C ASP A 336 -16.09 7.85 -50.08
N VAL A 337 -15.81 8.29 -48.85
CA VAL A 337 -14.51 8.15 -48.21
C VAL A 337 -14.72 7.20 -47.07
N THR A 338 -14.49 5.92 -47.33
CA THR A 338 -14.25 4.93 -46.30
C THR A 338 -13.12 5.46 -45.43
N PRO A 339 -13.36 5.70 -44.11
CA PRO A 339 -12.26 5.96 -43.21
C PRO A 339 -11.47 4.65 -43.10
N SER A 340 -10.26 4.63 -43.63
CA SER A 340 -9.29 3.64 -43.22
C SER A 340 -9.16 3.79 -41.71
N GLN A 341 -9.71 2.84 -40.94
CA GLN A 341 -9.39 2.66 -39.51
C GLN A 341 -7.89 2.37 -39.47
N GLY A 342 -7.10 3.42 -39.31
CA GLY A 342 -5.72 3.29 -38.91
C GLY A 342 -5.74 2.52 -37.58
N LYS A 343 -5.19 1.32 -37.57
CA LYS A 343 -4.90 0.63 -36.32
C LYS A 343 -4.06 1.58 -35.49
N VAL A 344 -4.62 2.10 -34.43
CA VAL A 344 -3.84 2.80 -33.39
C VAL A 344 -2.79 1.82 -32.92
N GLU A 345 -1.53 2.10 -33.20
CA GLU A 345 -0.42 1.27 -32.79
C GLU A 345 -0.34 1.37 -31.26
N ILE A 346 -0.63 0.27 -30.58
CA ILE A 346 -0.62 0.23 -29.11
C ILE A 346 0.83 -0.01 -28.67
N ASP A 347 1.26 0.77 -27.68
CA ASP A 347 2.56 0.66 -27.05
C ASP A 347 2.86 -0.80 -26.61
N PRO A 348 3.97 -1.38 -27.06
CA PRO A 348 4.31 -2.78 -26.78
C PRO A 348 4.44 -3.11 -25.30
N GLY A 349 4.77 -2.14 -24.43
CA GLY A 349 4.81 -2.32 -23.00
C GLY A 349 3.42 -2.58 -22.41
N TYR A 350 2.37 -1.93 -22.93
CA TYR A 350 1.01 -2.21 -22.49
C TYR A 350 0.48 -3.52 -23.06
N GLU A 351 0.85 -3.90 -24.28
CA GLU A 351 0.54 -5.24 -24.79
C GLU A 351 1.17 -6.32 -23.94
N TYR A 352 2.42 -6.13 -23.53
CA TYR A 352 3.09 -7.05 -22.61
C TYR A 352 2.42 -7.12 -21.24
N ILE A 353 2.01 -5.97 -20.66
CA ILE A 353 1.23 -5.95 -19.40
C ILE A 353 -0.06 -6.75 -19.57
N TYR A 354 -0.79 -6.53 -20.69
CA TYR A 354 -2.01 -7.29 -20.99
C TYR A 354 -1.75 -8.80 -21.02
N ASP A 355 -0.74 -9.26 -21.72
CA ASP A 355 -0.40 -10.68 -21.82
C ASP A 355 0.05 -11.28 -20.47
N CYS A 356 0.69 -10.48 -19.62
CA CYS A 356 1.05 -10.89 -18.25
C CYS A 356 -0.16 -11.18 -17.36
N VAL A 357 -1.25 -10.42 -17.53
CA VAL A 357 -2.43 -10.49 -16.64
C VAL A 357 -3.62 -11.21 -17.26
N ARG A 358 -3.61 -11.46 -18.56
CA ARG A 358 -4.69 -12.12 -19.30
C ARG A 358 -5.10 -13.43 -18.64
N GLY A 359 -6.39 -13.55 -18.35
CA GLY A 359 -6.98 -14.75 -17.73
C GLY A 359 -6.48 -15.05 -16.32
N LYS A 360 -5.90 -14.05 -15.63
CA LYS A 360 -5.42 -14.20 -14.26
C LYS A 360 -6.12 -13.23 -13.32
N LYS A 361 -6.20 -13.61 -12.06
CA LYS A 361 -6.57 -12.69 -10.97
C LYS A 361 -5.32 -11.88 -10.61
N ALA A 362 -5.28 -10.62 -11.04
CA ALA A 362 -4.05 -9.83 -11.03
C ALA A 362 -4.26 -8.39 -10.53
N ILE A 363 -3.16 -7.76 -10.10
CA ILE A 363 -3.09 -6.32 -9.89
C ILE A 363 -2.01 -5.73 -10.79
N VAL A 364 -2.33 -4.61 -11.43
CA VAL A 364 -1.38 -3.73 -12.10
C VAL A 364 -1.23 -2.47 -11.26
N PHE A 365 -0.08 -2.29 -10.62
CA PHE A 365 0.24 -1.11 -9.85
C PHE A 365 0.85 -0.03 -10.73
N SER A 366 0.44 1.23 -10.49
CA SER A 366 1.05 2.43 -11.04
C SER A 366 1.33 3.44 -9.93
N ASN A 367 2.09 4.48 -10.25
CA ASN A 367 2.52 5.48 -9.27
C ASN A 367 1.61 6.71 -9.21
N SER A 368 0.77 6.94 -10.25
CA SER A 368 -0.17 8.04 -10.31
C SER A 368 -1.60 7.57 -10.68
N ARG A 369 -2.58 8.44 -10.45
CA ARG A 369 -3.99 8.17 -10.77
C ARG A 369 -4.21 8.24 -12.27
N GLU A 370 -3.66 9.26 -12.91
CA GLU A 370 -3.74 9.46 -14.36
C GLU A 370 -3.19 8.25 -15.11
N GLU A 371 -2.05 7.73 -14.64
CA GLU A 371 -1.45 6.53 -15.20
C GLU A 371 -2.33 5.29 -14.97
N THR A 372 -2.95 5.14 -13.79
CA THR A 372 -3.88 4.05 -13.49
C THR A 372 -5.09 4.07 -14.42
N GLU A 373 -5.67 5.25 -14.65
CA GLU A 373 -6.81 5.46 -15.58
C GLU A 373 -6.41 5.14 -17.02
N TYR A 374 -5.25 5.64 -17.44
CA TYR A 374 -4.72 5.42 -18.79
C TYR A 374 -4.44 3.93 -19.04
N ILE A 375 -3.75 3.24 -18.13
CA ILE A 375 -3.48 1.80 -18.23
C ILE A 375 -4.80 1.02 -18.31
N THR A 376 -5.78 1.34 -17.46
CA THR A 376 -7.06 0.64 -17.45
C THR A 376 -7.77 0.80 -18.80
N ALA A 377 -7.81 2.02 -19.35
CA ALA A 377 -8.43 2.30 -20.65
C ALA A 377 -7.71 1.56 -21.78
N THR A 378 -6.37 1.58 -21.77
CA THR A 378 -5.55 0.90 -22.79
C THR A 378 -5.74 -0.62 -22.75
N LEU A 379 -5.74 -1.23 -21.56
CA LEU A 379 -5.94 -2.69 -21.42
C LEU A 379 -7.35 -3.12 -21.89
N ARG A 380 -8.38 -2.31 -21.62
CA ARG A 380 -9.75 -2.50 -22.16
C ARG A 380 -9.77 -2.41 -23.68
N GLN A 381 -9.08 -1.43 -24.25
CA GLN A 381 -8.98 -1.28 -25.71
C GLN A 381 -8.26 -2.49 -26.34
N ILE A 382 -7.20 -3.02 -25.72
CA ILE A 382 -6.52 -4.23 -26.18
C ILE A 382 -7.48 -5.43 -26.15
N ALA A 383 -8.26 -5.59 -25.06
CA ALA A 383 -9.25 -6.64 -24.95
C ALA A 383 -10.29 -6.57 -26.06
N ASP A 384 -10.86 -5.37 -26.30
CA ASP A 384 -11.84 -5.12 -27.35
C ASP A 384 -11.26 -5.42 -28.75
N ASN A 385 -10.05 -4.95 -29.05
CA ASN A 385 -9.34 -5.22 -30.31
C ASN A 385 -9.07 -6.72 -30.53
N ARG A 386 -8.92 -7.50 -29.45
CA ARG A 386 -8.70 -8.95 -29.49
C ARG A 386 -10.00 -9.76 -29.41
N GLY A 387 -11.16 -9.09 -29.24
CA GLY A 387 -12.47 -9.74 -29.07
C GLY A 387 -12.57 -10.52 -27.76
N GLU A 388 -11.88 -10.10 -26.72
CA GLU A 388 -11.86 -10.69 -25.41
C GLU A 388 -12.74 -9.91 -24.40
N PRO A 389 -13.25 -10.53 -23.36
CA PRO A 389 -14.12 -9.85 -22.39
C PRO A 389 -13.36 -8.80 -21.59
N ASP A 390 -14.02 -7.68 -21.29
CA ASP A 390 -13.49 -6.67 -20.35
C ASP A 390 -13.52 -7.21 -18.93
N THR A 391 -12.34 -7.53 -18.42
CA THR A 391 -12.12 -8.00 -17.03
C THR A 391 -11.30 -7.01 -16.21
N PHE A 392 -11.17 -5.75 -16.69
CA PHE A 392 -10.32 -4.75 -16.06
C PHE A 392 -11.11 -3.82 -15.15
N LEU A 393 -10.66 -3.72 -13.91
CA LEU A 393 -11.20 -2.87 -12.87
C LEU A 393 -10.20 -1.75 -12.54
N ILE A 394 -10.69 -0.68 -11.93
CA ILE A 394 -9.87 0.46 -11.52
C ILE A 394 -10.06 0.75 -10.03
N HIS A 395 -8.96 1.11 -9.33
CA HIS A 395 -9.01 1.43 -7.91
C HIS A 395 -7.99 2.50 -7.51
N HIS A 396 -8.46 3.70 -7.20
CA HIS A 396 -7.66 4.79 -6.64
C HIS A 396 -8.49 5.72 -5.75
N GLY A 397 -7.81 6.58 -4.98
CA GLY A 397 -8.44 7.36 -3.91
C GLY A 397 -9.52 8.37 -4.34
N ASN A 398 -9.54 8.82 -5.60
CA ASN A 398 -10.51 9.81 -6.10
C ASN A 398 -11.81 9.19 -6.64
N LEU A 399 -11.87 7.87 -6.77
CA LEU A 399 -13.10 7.19 -7.17
C LEU A 399 -14.16 7.25 -6.07
N SER A 400 -15.44 7.22 -6.48
CA SER A 400 -16.54 7.09 -5.52
C SER A 400 -16.40 5.79 -4.69
N ALA A 401 -16.97 5.79 -3.49
CA ALA A 401 -16.94 4.60 -2.62
C ALA A 401 -17.54 3.38 -3.33
N SER A 402 -18.65 3.57 -4.06
CA SER A 402 -19.34 2.49 -4.77
C SER A 402 -18.46 1.79 -5.82
N ILE A 403 -17.68 2.55 -6.60
CA ILE A 403 -16.78 1.97 -7.63
C ILE A 403 -15.65 1.19 -6.96
N ARG A 404 -15.09 1.71 -5.86
CA ARG A 404 -14.03 1.03 -5.12
C ARG A 404 -14.52 -0.25 -4.47
N GLU A 405 -15.67 -0.21 -3.80
CA GLU A 405 -16.30 -1.36 -3.15
C GLU A 405 -16.70 -2.45 -4.17
N GLU A 406 -17.17 -2.03 -5.35
CA GLU A 406 -17.46 -2.96 -6.45
C GLU A 406 -16.18 -3.66 -6.93
N ALA A 407 -15.07 -2.91 -7.14
CA ALA A 407 -13.80 -3.49 -7.53
C ALA A 407 -13.27 -4.46 -6.46
N GLU A 408 -13.33 -4.09 -5.19
CA GLU A 408 -12.94 -4.92 -4.05
C GLU A 408 -13.80 -6.20 -3.97
N SER A 409 -15.12 -6.08 -4.14
CA SER A 409 -16.07 -7.21 -4.13
C SER A 409 -15.82 -8.20 -5.27
N ARG A 410 -15.63 -7.68 -6.50
CA ARG A 410 -15.31 -8.53 -7.67
C ARG A 410 -13.95 -9.22 -7.52
N MET A 411 -12.99 -8.55 -6.87
CA MET A 411 -11.70 -9.15 -6.58
C MET A 411 -11.74 -10.21 -5.48
N LYS A 412 -12.77 -10.28 -4.64
CA LYS A 412 -12.97 -11.36 -3.66
C LYS A 412 -13.52 -12.64 -4.29
N ASP A 413 -14.23 -12.50 -5.40
CA ASP A 413 -14.73 -13.63 -6.15
C ASP A 413 -13.58 -14.41 -6.81
N ASP A 414 -13.48 -15.70 -6.53
CA ASP A 414 -12.48 -16.57 -7.11
C ASP A 414 -12.96 -17.30 -8.38
N GLU A 415 -14.27 -17.22 -8.70
CA GLU A 415 -14.83 -17.86 -9.91
C GLU A 415 -14.45 -17.07 -11.18
N GLN A 416 -14.38 -15.73 -11.08
CA GLN A 416 -14.02 -14.88 -12.20
C GLN A 416 -12.63 -14.27 -12.02
N LYS A 417 -11.89 -14.22 -13.12
CA LYS A 417 -10.51 -13.68 -13.14
C LYS A 417 -10.53 -12.22 -13.55
N TYR A 418 -10.48 -11.34 -12.56
CA TYR A 418 -10.39 -9.90 -12.76
C TYR A 418 -8.96 -9.38 -12.57
N THR A 419 -8.61 -8.37 -13.33
CA THR A 419 -7.40 -7.57 -13.13
C THR A 419 -7.78 -6.17 -12.66
N VAL A 420 -7.24 -5.73 -11.53
CA VAL A 420 -7.43 -4.36 -11.06
C VAL A 420 -6.18 -3.52 -11.30
N CYS A 421 -6.35 -2.36 -11.96
CA CYS A 421 -5.31 -1.34 -12.04
C CYS A 421 -5.44 -0.42 -10.83
N ALA A 422 -4.37 -0.24 -10.04
CA ALA A 422 -4.45 0.45 -8.77
C ALA A 422 -3.20 1.28 -8.45
N THR A 423 -3.40 2.32 -7.63
CA THR A 423 -2.34 3.06 -6.94
C THR A 423 -2.04 2.42 -5.58
N VAL A 424 -1.41 3.17 -4.68
CA VAL A 424 -1.11 2.78 -3.28
C VAL A 424 -2.33 2.29 -2.48
N THR A 425 -3.55 2.56 -2.94
CA THR A 425 -4.77 2.16 -2.25
C THR A 425 -4.92 0.65 -2.09
N MET A 426 -4.32 -0.13 -2.98
CA MET A 426 -4.29 -1.59 -2.92
C MET A 426 -2.98 -2.16 -2.33
N GLU A 427 -2.02 -1.32 -1.93
CA GLU A 427 -0.82 -1.75 -1.20
C GLU A 427 -1.14 -2.19 0.22
N LEU A 428 -2.06 -1.48 0.88
CA LEU A 428 -2.41 -1.69 2.27
C LEU A 428 -3.50 -2.77 2.42
N GLY A 429 -3.45 -3.49 3.50
CA GLY A 429 -4.17 -4.63 4.07
C GLY A 429 -5.56 -5.03 3.59
N ILE A 430 -6.08 -4.56 2.46
CA ILE A 430 -7.38 -4.99 1.93
C ILE A 430 -7.30 -6.46 1.54
N ASP A 431 -8.25 -7.26 2.00
CA ASP A 431 -8.37 -8.66 1.59
C ASP A 431 -9.10 -8.74 0.24
N ILE A 432 -8.34 -9.03 -0.79
CA ILE A 432 -8.80 -9.20 -2.17
C ILE A 432 -8.67 -10.64 -2.66
N GLY A 433 -8.51 -11.57 -1.72
CA GLY A 433 -8.31 -12.98 -2.05
C GLY A 433 -6.92 -13.29 -2.59
N ARG A 434 -6.79 -14.43 -3.28
CA ARG A 434 -5.52 -14.91 -3.80
C ARG A 434 -5.21 -14.29 -5.16
N LEU A 435 -4.11 -13.56 -5.26
CA LEU A 435 -3.60 -13.06 -6.53
C LEU A 435 -2.65 -14.06 -7.19
N GLU A 436 -2.79 -14.18 -8.50
CA GLU A 436 -1.95 -15.04 -9.35
C GLU A 436 -0.79 -14.26 -9.95
N ARG A 437 -0.95 -12.93 -10.14
CA ARG A 437 0.08 -12.09 -10.74
C ARG A 437 0.04 -10.67 -10.16
N ILE A 438 1.22 -10.10 -9.98
CA ILE A 438 1.40 -8.67 -9.75
C ILE A 438 2.26 -8.12 -10.86
N VAL A 439 1.79 -7.05 -11.46
CA VAL A 439 2.54 -6.23 -12.41
C VAL A 439 2.73 -4.86 -11.81
N GLN A 440 3.92 -4.35 -11.92
CA GLN A 440 4.29 -3.00 -11.52
C GLN A 440 4.68 -2.22 -12.77
N ASN A 441 3.92 -1.19 -13.11
CA ASN A 441 4.30 -0.26 -14.16
C ASN A 441 5.22 0.82 -13.57
N ASP A 442 6.42 0.94 -14.14
CA ASP A 442 7.55 1.70 -13.62
C ASP A 442 8.06 1.23 -12.23
N ALA A 443 9.10 1.87 -11.67
CA ALA A 443 9.63 1.52 -10.36
C ALA A 443 8.68 1.95 -9.22
N PRO A 444 8.51 1.15 -8.16
CA PRO A 444 7.83 1.63 -6.96
C PRO A 444 8.59 2.80 -6.33
N ASN A 445 7.89 3.62 -5.53
CA ASN A 445 8.48 4.83 -4.97
C ASN A 445 9.43 4.56 -3.79
N SER A 446 9.36 3.39 -3.17
CA SER A 446 10.17 3.02 -2.01
C SER A 446 10.32 1.51 -1.87
N VAL A 447 11.31 1.07 -1.08
CA VAL A 447 11.47 -0.34 -0.69
C VAL A 447 10.23 -0.85 0.04
N SER A 448 9.59 -0.01 0.86
CA SER A 448 8.35 -0.37 1.56
C SER A 448 7.20 -0.66 0.59
N SER A 449 6.95 0.22 -0.40
CA SER A 449 5.96 -0.02 -1.46
C SER A 449 6.28 -1.30 -2.24
N PHE A 450 7.55 -1.52 -2.60
CA PHE A 450 7.98 -2.75 -3.27
C PHE A 450 7.56 -4.00 -2.48
N LEU A 451 7.89 -4.04 -1.19
CA LEU A 451 7.59 -5.18 -0.32
C LEU A 451 6.09 -5.38 -0.09
N GLN A 452 5.34 -4.30 0.08
CA GLN A 452 3.90 -4.34 0.28
C GLN A 452 3.17 -4.86 -0.96
N ARG A 453 3.57 -4.38 -2.16
CA ARG A 453 3.06 -4.86 -3.45
C ARG A 453 3.43 -6.32 -3.67
N LEU A 454 4.70 -6.68 -3.50
CA LEU A 454 5.17 -8.06 -3.64
C LEU A 454 4.42 -9.02 -2.70
N GLY A 455 4.17 -8.58 -1.46
CA GLY A 455 3.44 -9.36 -0.45
C GLY A 455 1.96 -9.61 -0.73
N ARG A 456 1.39 -9.00 -1.81
CA ARG A 456 0.02 -9.28 -2.27
C ARG A 456 -0.11 -10.60 -3.04
N SER A 457 1.00 -11.18 -3.54
CA SER A 457 1.04 -12.50 -4.17
C SER A 457 1.68 -13.55 -3.24
N GLY A 458 1.66 -14.81 -3.64
CA GLY A 458 2.42 -15.86 -2.98
C GLY A 458 1.88 -16.36 -1.65
N ARG A 459 0.59 -16.34 -1.42
CA ARG A 459 -0.01 -16.90 -0.19
C ARG A 459 0.05 -18.44 -0.17
N ARG A 460 0.20 -19.06 1.04
CA ARG A 460 0.16 -20.51 1.31
C ARG A 460 1.21 -21.34 0.56
N GLY A 461 2.49 -20.96 0.69
CA GLY A 461 3.61 -21.82 0.24
C GLY A 461 4.08 -21.59 -1.20
N THR A 462 3.41 -20.73 -1.97
CA THR A 462 3.95 -20.29 -3.27
C THR A 462 4.77 -19.01 -3.09
N PRO A 463 5.96 -18.92 -3.71
CA PRO A 463 6.76 -17.69 -3.64
C PRO A 463 5.98 -16.50 -4.21
N PRO A 464 6.03 -15.32 -3.56
CA PRO A 464 5.55 -14.09 -4.17
C PRO A 464 6.21 -13.84 -5.52
N GLU A 465 5.42 -13.34 -6.48
CA GLU A 465 5.89 -13.06 -7.83
C GLU A 465 5.43 -11.68 -8.29
N MET A 466 6.36 -10.91 -8.85
CA MET A 466 6.10 -9.58 -9.42
C MET A 466 6.80 -9.43 -10.76
N MET A 467 6.13 -8.80 -11.70
CA MET A 467 6.71 -8.34 -12.96
C MET A 467 6.76 -6.81 -12.93
N MET A 468 7.93 -6.23 -13.15
CA MET A 468 8.09 -4.78 -13.35
C MET A 468 8.23 -4.49 -14.85
N VAL A 469 7.50 -3.53 -15.34
CA VAL A 469 7.49 -3.12 -16.74
C VAL A 469 7.89 -1.65 -16.82
N PHE A 470 8.95 -1.38 -17.58
CA PHE A 470 9.49 -0.04 -17.79
C PHE A 470 9.23 0.37 -19.24
N ARG A 471 8.76 1.59 -19.41
CA ARG A 471 8.48 2.19 -20.70
C ARG A 471 9.17 3.54 -20.75
N GLU A 472 10.17 3.66 -21.57
CA GLU A 472 10.99 4.87 -21.71
C GLU A 472 11.06 5.28 -23.18
N GLU A 473 11.17 6.57 -23.41
CA GLU A 473 11.27 7.10 -24.77
C GLU A 473 12.54 6.63 -25.46
N ASN A 474 12.43 6.28 -26.72
CA ASN A 474 13.60 5.91 -27.51
C ASN A 474 14.50 7.14 -27.70
N PRO A 475 15.77 7.10 -27.28
CA PRO A 475 16.64 8.25 -27.37
C PRO A 475 16.91 8.64 -28.84
N LEU A 476 16.75 9.92 -29.15
CA LEU A 476 17.09 10.50 -30.44
C LEU A 476 18.60 10.82 -30.50
N PRO A 477 19.19 10.99 -31.71
CA PRO A 477 20.63 11.24 -31.87
C PRO A 477 21.17 12.46 -31.09
N ASN A 478 20.31 13.43 -30.76
CA ASN A 478 20.67 14.66 -30.05
C ASN A 478 20.13 14.69 -28.61
N THR A 479 19.62 13.56 -28.09
CA THR A 479 19.09 13.48 -26.73
C THR A 479 20.20 13.76 -25.71
N PRO A 480 20.01 14.69 -24.76
CA PRO A 480 20.98 14.99 -23.71
C PRO A 480 21.30 13.75 -22.85
N LEU A 481 22.57 13.61 -22.44
CA LEU A 481 23.04 12.46 -21.64
C LEU A 481 22.15 12.08 -20.47
N PRO A 482 21.58 13.00 -19.65
CA PRO A 482 20.70 12.61 -18.55
C PRO A 482 19.42 11.91 -19.00
N GLN A 483 18.92 12.18 -20.21
CA GLN A 483 17.72 11.56 -20.77
C GLN A 483 18.01 10.21 -21.47
N LEU A 484 19.28 9.90 -21.70
CA LEU A 484 19.70 8.60 -22.21
C LEU A 484 19.72 7.51 -21.12
N ILE A 485 19.60 7.92 -19.87
CA ILE A 485 19.70 7.00 -18.73
C ILE A 485 18.30 6.50 -18.38
N PRO A 486 18.07 5.19 -18.35
CA PRO A 486 16.77 4.59 -18.00
C PRO A 486 16.54 4.70 -16.48
N TRP A 487 16.14 5.88 -16.02
CA TRP A 487 16.02 6.20 -14.60
C TRP A 487 15.01 5.34 -13.86
N GLY A 488 13.88 5.01 -14.48
CA GLY A 488 12.87 4.14 -13.91
C GLY A 488 13.44 2.74 -13.63
N PHE A 489 14.11 2.17 -14.62
CA PHE A 489 14.75 0.86 -14.50
C PHE A 489 15.87 0.85 -13.46
N LEU A 490 16.77 1.86 -13.45
CA LEU A 490 17.84 1.98 -12.47
C LEU A 490 17.31 2.15 -11.05
N ARG A 491 16.23 2.93 -10.89
CA ARG A 491 15.55 3.10 -9.58
C ARG A 491 15.03 1.76 -9.06
N ALA A 492 14.44 0.95 -9.92
CA ALA A 492 13.98 -0.38 -9.52
C ALA A 492 15.11 -1.29 -9.07
N ILE A 493 16.22 -1.31 -9.82
CA ILE A 493 17.42 -2.06 -9.43
C ILE A 493 17.94 -1.59 -8.06
N ALA A 494 18.03 -0.27 -7.86
CA ALA A 494 18.47 0.29 -6.58
C ALA A 494 17.56 -0.09 -5.42
N ILE A 495 16.23 -0.06 -5.60
CA ILE A 495 15.26 -0.48 -4.59
C ILE A 495 15.45 -1.95 -4.21
N VAL A 496 15.60 -2.82 -5.21
CA VAL A 496 15.83 -4.26 -4.98
C VAL A 496 17.17 -4.49 -4.28
N GLN A 497 18.21 -3.79 -4.69
CA GLN A 497 19.54 -3.91 -4.07
C GLN A 497 19.51 -3.43 -2.60
N LEU A 498 18.90 -2.28 -2.32
CA LEU A 498 18.73 -1.78 -0.95
C LEU A 498 18.01 -2.81 -0.07
N TYR A 499 17.00 -3.47 -0.61
CA TYR A 499 16.31 -4.56 0.11
C TYR A 499 17.21 -5.76 0.37
N LEU A 500 17.96 -6.21 -0.64
CA LEU A 500 18.86 -7.38 -0.50
C LEU A 500 20.02 -7.11 0.47
N GLU A 501 20.50 -5.87 0.54
CA GLU A 501 21.57 -5.45 1.45
C GLU A 501 21.06 -5.02 2.83
N GLU A 502 19.74 -5.09 3.07
CA GLU A 502 19.09 -4.62 4.31
C GLU A 502 19.42 -3.14 4.67
N LYS A 503 19.75 -2.34 3.64
CA LYS A 503 20.15 -0.93 3.74
C LYS A 503 18.98 0.02 3.43
N PHE A 504 17.84 -0.19 4.04
CA PHE A 504 16.71 0.71 3.85
C PHE A 504 16.18 1.19 5.20
N THR A 505 15.97 2.49 5.30
CA THR A 505 15.17 3.11 6.34
C THR A 505 13.81 3.44 5.76
N LEU A 506 12.77 3.35 6.58
CA LEU A 506 11.49 3.95 6.20
C LEU A 506 11.68 5.47 6.19
N GLY A 507 11.60 6.06 5.00
CA GLY A 507 11.59 7.50 4.83
C GLY A 507 10.32 8.13 5.36
#